data_4cf84110ec3a2bda9c8ecf5803b835c1
#
_entry.id   4cf84110ec3a2bda9c8ecf5803b835c1
#
_cell.length_a   1.000
_cell.length_b   1.000
_cell.length_c   1.000
_cell.angle_alpha   90.00
_cell.angle_beta   90.00
_cell.angle_gamma   90.00
#
_symmetry.space_group_name_H-M   'P 1'
#
loop_
_entity.id
_entity.type
_entity.pdbx_description
1 polymer ?
#
loop_
_entity_poly.entity_id
_entity_poly.type
_entity_poly.pdbx_seq_one_letter_code
_entity_poly.pdbx_strand_id
1 'polypeptide(L)'
;MDTSVIFVLMPVKDYYRTLNVPAQAPIEEIKKAYRLLAQQYHPDKNNNDPYSIAYFSEIKEAYETLTNPFKKDIYLQERWYNRATGNKRSREVITPVTILKEVLEFEKYTSKMDVFRMDKERLFSYINELLSEEAISQLQQFNEPEINQQIVLTLLKPVRLLKSEKALLLTERLSKITTGNNKIHLLISDTIRKIQREEKWKKYEWVFVLLITLVILLLIRFG
;
A
#
# COMPACT_ATOMS: atom_id res chain seq x y z
N MET A 1 -30.08 9.08 7.43
CA MET A 1 -29.76 9.43 6.02
C MET A 1 -28.37 8.92 5.76
N ASP A 2 -28.32 7.69 5.21
CA ASP A 2 -27.06 7.01 4.90
C ASP A 2 -26.40 7.68 3.70
N THR A 3 -25.36 8.43 3.97
CA THR A 3 -24.46 8.87 2.91
C THR A 3 -23.45 7.75 2.65
N SER A 4 -23.94 6.65 2.09
CA SER A 4 -23.11 5.66 1.44
C SER A 4 -22.43 6.37 0.27
N VAL A 5 -21.23 6.87 0.50
CA VAL A 5 -20.35 7.29 -0.59
C VAL A 5 -20.06 6.04 -1.38
N ILE A 6 -20.89 5.80 -2.40
CA ILE A 6 -20.61 4.88 -3.48
C ILE A 6 -19.36 5.47 -4.16
N PHE A 7 -18.19 5.05 -3.70
CA PHE A 7 -16.95 5.28 -4.43
C PHE A 7 -17.06 4.44 -5.70
N VAL A 8 -17.63 5.07 -6.74
CA VAL A 8 -17.64 4.51 -8.07
C VAL A 8 -16.20 4.19 -8.40
N LEU A 9 -15.90 2.90 -8.55
CA LEU A 9 -14.63 2.39 -9.04
C LEU A 9 -14.44 2.91 -10.47
N MET A 10 -14.01 4.16 -10.59
CA MET A 10 -13.53 4.68 -11.86
C MET A 10 -12.25 3.90 -12.21
N PRO A 11 -12.14 3.37 -13.43
CA PRO A 11 -10.89 2.74 -13.85
C PRO A 11 -9.77 3.75 -13.70
N VAL A 12 -8.74 3.41 -12.91
CA VAL A 12 -7.57 4.28 -12.76
C VAL A 12 -6.95 4.49 -14.13
N LYS A 13 -6.86 5.74 -14.55
CA LYS A 13 -6.16 6.11 -15.77
C LYS A 13 -4.74 5.57 -15.76
N ASP A 14 -4.29 4.93 -16.82
CA ASP A 14 -2.90 4.48 -16.92
C ASP A 14 -2.01 5.60 -17.45
N TYR A 15 -1.52 6.46 -16.57
CA TYR A 15 -0.69 7.62 -16.93
C TYR A 15 0.62 7.23 -17.62
N TYR A 16 1.19 6.06 -17.35
CA TYR A 16 2.35 5.56 -18.09
C TYR A 16 1.99 5.25 -19.55
N ARG A 17 0.83 4.64 -19.74
CA ARG A 17 0.31 4.35 -21.08
C ARG A 17 -0.07 5.64 -21.83
N THR A 18 -0.66 6.62 -21.15
CA THR A 18 -0.98 7.94 -21.74
C THR A 18 0.28 8.63 -22.27
N LEU A 19 1.41 8.51 -21.57
CA LEU A 19 2.70 9.06 -22.03
C LEU A 19 3.49 8.09 -22.93
N ASN A 20 2.95 6.91 -23.22
CA ASN A 20 3.61 5.87 -24.02
C ASN A 20 4.99 5.49 -23.49
N VAL A 21 5.12 5.35 -22.17
CA VAL A 21 6.34 4.94 -21.47
C VAL A 21 6.11 3.70 -20.62
N PRO A 22 7.16 2.90 -20.35
CA PRO A 22 7.02 1.74 -19.46
C PRO A 22 6.68 2.15 -18.03
N ALA A 23 5.98 1.27 -17.29
CA ALA A 23 5.48 1.53 -15.93
C ALA A 23 6.58 1.83 -14.87
N GLN A 24 7.85 1.69 -15.22
CA GLN A 24 9.01 1.97 -14.37
C GLN A 24 9.93 3.03 -15.00
N ALA A 25 9.42 3.78 -15.99
CA ALA A 25 10.20 4.81 -16.66
C ALA A 25 10.81 5.80 -15.67
N PRO A 26 12.10 6.13 -15.82
CA PRO A 26 12.74 7.17 -15.04
C PRO A 26 12.13 8.54 -15.38
N ILE A 27 12.27 9.49 -14.47
CA ILE A 27 11.67 10.83 -14.57
C ILE A 27 12.10 11.58 -15.87
N GLU A 28 13.33 11.33 -16.32
CA GLU A 28 13.84 11.96 -17.54
C GLU A 28 13.16 11.42 -18.81
N GLU A 29 12.83 10.13 -18.81
CA GLU A 29 12.06 9.53 -19.91
C GLU A 29 10.61 10.06 -19.94
N ILE A 30 9.98 10.19 -18.77
CA ILE A 30 8.65 10.79 -18.62
C ILE A 30 8.64 12.23 -19.14
N LYS A 31 9.65 13.05 -18.80
CA LYS A 31 9.79 14.42 -19.28
C LYS A 31 9.99 14.49 -20.79
N LYS A 32 10.79 13.57 -21.35
CA LYS A 32 11.03 13.48 -22.79
C LYS A 32 9.76 13.12 -23.53
N ALA A 33 9.04 12.10 -23.07
CA ALA A 33 7.78 11.66 -23.67
C ALA A 33 6.71 12.78 -23.63
N TYR A 34 6.58 13.44 -22.47
CA TYR A 34 5.68 14.59 -22.33
C TYR A 34 5.96 15.68 -23.38
N ARG A 35 7.22 16.10 -23.53
CA ARG A 35 7.59 17.16 -24.49
C ARG A 35 7.22 16.80 -25.92
N LEU A 36 7.45 15.56 -26.34
CA LEU A 36 7.10 15.08 -27.67
C LEU A 36 5.60 15.07 -27.90
N LEU A 37 4.83 14.49 -26.98
CA LEU A 37 3.38 14.42 -27.07
C LEU A 37 2.72 15.81 -26.97
N ALA A 38 3.19 16.65 -26.06
CA ALA A 38 2.70 18.02 -25.90
C ALA A 38 2.93 18.86 -27.15
N GLN A 39 4.06 18.67 -27.83
CA GLN A 39 4.32 19.34 -29.11
C GLN A 39 3.44 18.81 -30.26
N GLN A 40 3.16 17.50 -30.26
CA GLN A 40 2.34 16.84 -31.27
C GLN A 40 0.86 17.25 -31.14
N TYR A 41 0.32 17.30 -29.92
CA TYR A 41 -1.09 17.57 -29.64
C TYR A 41 -1.36 19.00 -29.15
N HIS A 42 -0.42 19.92 -29.39
CA HIS A 42 -0.60 21.31 -28.96
C HIS A 42 -1.82 21.94 -29.67
N PRO A 43 -2.74 22.61 -28.93
CA PRO A 43 -3.95 23.19 -29.50
C PRO A 43 -3.66 24.13 -30.69
N ASP A 44 -2.64 24.99 -30.58
CA ASP A 44 -2.26 25.94 -31.64
C ASP A 44 -1.78 25.26 -32.95
N LYS A 45 -1.22 24.06 -32.83
CA LYS A 45 -0.74 23.29 -34.00
C LYS A 45 -1.84 22.47 -34.67
N ASN A 46 -2.88 22.15 -33.92
CA ASN A 46 -3.98 21.31 -34.37
C ASN A 46 -5.29 22.10 -34.56
N ASN A 47 -5.20 23.38 -34.83
CA ASN A 47 -6.35 24.27 -35.13
C ASN A 47 -7.47 24.19 -34.07
N ASN A 48 -7.08 23.99 -32.77
CA ASN A 48 -7.99 23.79 -31.65
C ASN A 48 -8.97 22.63 -31.87
N ASP A 49 -8.53 21.57 -32.54
CA ASP A 49 -9.31 20.35 -32.69
C ASP A 49 -9.70 19.78 -31.27
N PRO A 50 -11.00 19.51 -31.03
CA PRO A 50 -11.48 19.04 -29.71
C PRO A 50 -10.80 17.78 -29.21
N TYR A 51 -10.45 16.85 -30.10
CA TYR A 51 -9.72 15.63 -29.71
C TYR A 51 -8.31 15.96 -29.25
N SER A 52 -7.59 16.82 -29.95
CA SER A 52 -6.24 17.26 -29.59
C SER A 52 -6.22 18.01 -28.26
N ILE A 53 -7.22 18.86 -27.99
CA ILE A 53 -7.37 19.55 -26.70
C ILE A 53 -7.60 18.54 -25.55
N ALA A 54 -8.53 17.60 -25.73
CA ALA A 54 -8.83 16.60 -24.73
C ALA A 54 -7.61 15.73 -24.42
N TYR A 55 -6.93 15.25 -25.47
CA TYR A 55 -5.75 14.39 -25.29
C TYR A 55 -4.55 15.16 -24.73
N PHE A 56 -4.36 16.42 -25.09
CA PHE A 56 -3.35 17.29 -24.48
C PHE A 56 -3.58 17.46 -22.96
N SER A 57 -4.85 17.61 -22.56
CA SER A 57 -5.21 17.68 -21.14
C SER A 57 -4.83 16.40 -20.39
N GLU A 58 -5.09 15.22 -20.99
CA GLU A 58 -4.71 13.93 -20.41
C GLU A 58 -3.18 13.75 -20.32
N ILE A 59 -2.43 14.16 -21.34
CA ILE A 59 -0.96 14.17 -21.37
C ILE A 59 -0.41 15.04 -20.24
N LYS A 60 -0.99 16.22 -20.04
CA LYS A 60 -0.59 17.15 -18.97
C LYS A 60 -0.88 16.57 -17.59
N GLU A 61 -2.07 16.03 -17.39
CA GLU A 61 -2.47 15.36 -16.13
C GLU A 61 -1.52 14.20 -15.80
N ALA A 62 -1.21 13.36 -16.79
CA ALA A 62 -0.28 12.25 -16.64
C ALA A 62 1.13 12.72 -16.24
N TYR A 63 1.63 13.74 -16.90
CA TYR A 63 2.94 14.33 -16.59
C TYR A 63 2.99 14.91 -15.18
N GLU A 64 2.01 15.74 -14.80
CA GLU A 64 1.93 16.34 -13.47
C GLU A 64 1.85 15.28 -12.37
N THR A 65 1.09 14.22 -12.60
CA THR A 65 0.96 13.13 -11.64
C THR A 65 2.25 12.33 -11.49
N LEU A 66 2.89 11.96 -12.60
CA LEU A 66 4.08 11.11 -12.56
C LEU A 66 5.36 11.84 -12.16
N THR A 67 5.42 13.18 -12.30
CA THR A 67 6.58 13.99 -11.91
C THR A 67 6.48 14.60 -10.53
N ASN A 68 5.30 14.73 -9.96
CA ASN A 68 5.10 15.20 -8.60
C ASN A 68 5.18 14.00 -7.63
N PRO A 69 6.15 13.96 -6.69
CA PRO A 69 6.32 12.81 -5.79
C PRO A 69 5.05 12.45 -5.02
N PHE A 70 4.34 13.47 -4.50
CA PHE A 70 3.12 13.27 -3.72
C PHE A 70 1.97 12.69 -4.56
N LYS A 71 1.70 13.28 -5.74
CA LYS A 71 0.66 12.79 -6.66
C LYS A 71 0.99 11.38 -7.18
N LYS A 72 2.27 11.14 -7.46
CA LYS A 72 2.75 9.83 -7.92
C LYS A 72 2.53 8.74 -6.88
N ASP A 73 2.81 9.03 -5.61
CA ASP A 73 2.59 8.08 -4.53
C ASP A 73 1.11 7.70 -4.40
N ILE A 74 0.21 8.68 -4.41
CA ILE A 74 -1.24 8.46 -4.39
C ILE A 74 -1.67 7.62 -5.61
N TYR A 75 -1.23 8.01 -6.81
CA TYR A 75 -1.55 7.29 -8.04
C TYR A 75 -1.07 5.84 -8.02
N LEU A 76 0.15 5.60 -7.54
CA LEU A 76 0.67 4.25 -7.45
C LEU A 76 -0.10 3.42 -6.42
N GLN A 77 -0.52 4.00 -5.29
CA GLN A 77 -1.41 3.35 -4.32
C GLN A 77 -2.75 2.96 -4.95
N GLU A 78 -3.39 3.89 -5.66
CA GLU A 78 -4.65 3.64 -6.35
C GLU A 78 -4.51 2.58 -7.45
N ARG A 79 -3.43 2.64 -8.21
CA ARG A 79 -3.13 1.65 -9.26
C ARG A 79 -2.94 0.25 -8.67
N TRP A 80 -2.23 0.12 -7.54
CA TRP A 80 -2.07 -1.14 -6.84
C TRP A 80 -3.40 -1.64 -6.28
N TYR A 81 -4.15 -0.79 -5.62
CA TYR A 81 -5.46 -1.13 -5.08
C TYR A 81 -6.43 -1.62 -6.15
N ASN A 82 -6.52 -0.92 -7.29
CA ASN A 82 -7.40 -1.31 -8.39
C ASN A 82 -6.91 -2.57 -9.15
N ARG A 83 -5.61 -2.81 -9.17
CA ARG A 83 -5.05 -4.05 -9.71
C ARG A 83 -5.37 -5.25 -8.83
N ALA A 84 -5.42 -5.05 -7.53
CA ALA A 84 -5.79 -6.05 -6.54
C ALA A 84 -7.31 -6.32 -6.51
N THR A 85 -8.14 -5.26 -6.60
CA THR A 85 -9.60 -5.35 -6.54
C THR A 85 -10.28 -5.51 -7.90
N GLY A 86 -9.59 -5.18 -9.00
CA GLY A 86 -10.14 -5.19 -10.35
C GLY A 86 -9.91 -6.48 -11.11
N ASN A 87 -10.96 -7.21 -11.35
CA ASN A 87 -11.32 -8.13 -12.47
C ASN A 87 -10.24 -8.93 -13.25
N LYS A 88 -8.95 -8.80 -12.95
CA LYS A 88 -7.90 -9.62 -13.60
C LYS A 88 -7.53 -10.89 -12.82
N ARG A 89 -7.99 -11.03 -11.58
CA ARG A 89 -7.84 -12.30 -10.83
C ARG A 89 -8.64 -13.47 -11.43
N SER A 90 -9.56 -13.23 -12.32
CA SER A 90 -10.45 -14.28 -12.83
C SER A 90 -9.82 -15.28 -13.80
N ARG A 91 -8.51 -15.22 -14.06
CA ARG A 91 -7.85 -16.17 -15.00
C ARG A 91 -6.45 -16.65 -14.63
N GLU A 92 -5.79 -16.13 -13.62
CA GLU A 92 -4.56 -16.74 -13.12
C GLU A 92 -4.92 -17.76 -12.04
N VAL A 93 -4.44 -18.99 -12.22
CA VAL A 93 -4.58 -20.03 -11.19
C VAL A 93 -3.90 -19.55 -9.91
N ILE A 94 -4.67 -19.41 -8.83
CA ILE A 94 -4.14 -19.03 -7.53
C ILE A 94 -3.25 -20.19 -7.04
N THR A 95 -1.95 -19.99 -7.03
CA THR A 95 -0.96 -20.95 -6.52
C THR A 95 -0.14 -20.30 -5.41
N PRO A 96 0.51 -21.07 -4.51
CA PRO A 96 1.40 -20.51 -3.51
C PRO A 96 2.49 -19.60 -4.10
N VAL A 97 3.02 -19.97 -5.26
CA VAL A 97 4.05 -19.19 -5.97
C VAL A 97 3.50 -17.85 -6.48
N THR A 98 2.28 -17.83 -7.03
CA THR A 98 1.67 -16.57 -7.51
C THR A 98 1.35 -15.64 -6.34
N ILE A 99 0.86 -16.17 -5.21
CA ILE A 99 0.63 -15.39 -3.98
C ILE A 99 1.96 -14.83 -3.45
N LEU A 100 3.01 -15.65 -3.36
CA LEU A 100 4.33 -15.20 -2.91
C LEU A 100 4.88 -14.07 -3.80
N LYS A 101 4.74 -14.21 -5.13
CA LYS A 101 5.16 -13.18 -6.08
C LYS A 101 4.45 -11.85 -5.81
N GLU A 102 3.13 -11.87 -5.64
CA GLU A 102 2.35 -10.66 -5.32
C GLU A 102 2.78 -10.04 -3.99
N VAL A 103 3.02 -10.87 -2.97
CA VAL A 103 3.50 -10.44 -1.65
C VAL A 103 4.89 -9.78 -1.73
N LEU A 104 5.81 -10.33 -2.51
CA LEU A 104 7.15 -9.77 -2.69
C LEU A 104 7.11 -8.46 -3.50
N GLU A 105 6.28 -8.37 -4.52
CA GLU A 105 6.06 -7.14 -5.26
C GLU A 105 5.46 -6.06 -4.37
N PHE A 106 4.49 -6.42 -3.52
CA PHE A 106 3.90 -5.52 -2.53
C PHE A 106 4.92 -5.03 -1.50
N GLU A 107 5.76 -5.91 -0.95
CA GLU A 107 6.83 -5.53 -0.02
C GLU A 107 7.81 -4.55 -0.67
N LYS A 108 8.25 -4.84 -1.89
CA LYS A 108 9.13 -3.96 -2.67
C LYS A 108 8.52 -2.57 -2.87
N TYR A 109 7.20 -2.50 -3.02
CA TYR A 109 6.48 -1.25 -3.15
C TYR A 109 6.39 -0.50 -1.81
N THR A 110 5.91 -1.18 -0.76
CA THR A 110 5.72 -0.58 0.57
C THR A 110 7.03 -0.16 1.23
N SER A 111 8.13 -0.87 0.98
CA SER A 111 9.46 -0.53 1.51
C SER A 111 10.02 0.80 1.00
N LYS A 112 9.52 1.29 -0.13
CA LYS A 112 9.92 2.57 -0.74
C LYS A 112 9.00 3.73 -0.37
N MET A 113 7.89 3.45 0.28
CA MET A 113 6.92 4.48 0.67
C MET A 113 7.29 5.15 1.99
N ASP A 114 6.97 6.45 2.08
CA ASP A 114 7.02 7.14 3.35
C ASP A 114 5.89 6.64 4.26
N VAL A 115 6.27 6.06 5.40
CA VAL A 115 5.35 5.47 6.40
C VAL A 115 4.33 6.49 6.91
N PHE A 116 4.70 7.78 6.99
CA PHE A 116 3.81 8.85 7.46
C PHE A 116 2.74 9.24 6.43
N ARG A 117 3.02 9.02 5.15
CA ARG A 117 2.10 9.31 4.03
C ARG A 117 1.28 8.10 3.60
N MET A 118 1.57 6.93 4.16
CA MET A 118 0.92 5.68 3.81
C MET A 118 -0.52 5.65 4.34
N ASP A 119 -1.49 5.41 3.45
CA ASP A 119 -2.88 5.15 3.82
C ASP A 119 -3.01 3.78 4.46
N LYS A 120 -3.15 3.75 5.79
CA LYS A 120 -3.22 2.52 6.58
C LYS A 120 -4.50 1.71 6.34
N GLU A 121 -5.59 2.36 5.91
CA GLU A 121 -6.82 1.67 5.54
C GLU A 121 -6.62 0.87 4.26
N ARG A 122 -6.02 1.49 3.26
CA ARG A 122 -5.68 0.81 1.99
C ARG A 122 -4.65 -0.29 2.19
N LEU A 123 -3.65 -0.05 3.04
CA LEU A 123 -2.66 -1.06 3.41
C LEU A 123 -3.34 -2.31 3.99
N PHE A 124 -4.24 -2.12 4.96
CA PHE A 124 -5.02 -3.20 5.55
C PHE A 124 -5.85 -3.94 4.51
N SER A 125 -6.64 -3.20 3.71
CA SER A 125 -7.53 -3.78 2.70
C SER A 125 -6.76 -4.63 1.68
N TYR A 126 -5.59 -4.16 1.25
CA TYR A 126 -4.75 -4.90 0.32
C TYR A 126 -4.21 -6.21 0.91
N ILE A 127 -3.64 -6.15 2.14
CA ILE A 127 -3.13 -7.36 2.80
C ILE A 127 -4.28 -8.33 3.09
N ASN A 128 -5.45 -7.82 3.49
CA ASN A 128 -6.63 -8.63 3.74
C ASN A 128 -7.13 -9.35 2.48
N GLU A 129 -6.97 -8.74 1.32
CA GLU A 129 -7.31 -9.34 0.03
C GLU A 129 -6.26 -10.36 -0.43
N LEU A 130 -4.97 -10.09 -0.25
CA LEU A 130 -3.90 -11.09 -0.45
C LEU A 130 -4.12 -12.34 0.39
N LEU A 131 -4.67 -12.18 1.60
CA LEU A 131 -5.02 -13.25 2.53
C LEU A 131 -6.53 -13.59 2.46
N SER A 132 -7.13 -13.55 1.27
CA SER A 132 -8.52 -14.00 1.07
C SER A 132 -8.70 -15.47 1.49
N GLU A 133 -9.91 -15.86 1.83
CA GLU A 133 -10.20 -17.26 2.22
C GLU A 133 -9.81 -18.25 1.13
N GLU A 134 -9.96 -17.86 -0.15
CA GLU A 134 -9.50 -18.67 -1.28
C GLU A 134 -7.97 -18.82 -1.27
N ALA A 135 -7.22 -17.72 -1.09
CA ALA A 135 -5.76 -17.76 -1.02
C ALA A 135 -5.28 -18.62 0.16
N ILE A 136 -5.87 -18.46 1.34
CA ILE A 136 -5.56 -19.27 2.52
C ILE A 136 -5.83 -20.75 2.26
N SER A 137 -7.00 -21.08 1.67
CA SER A 137 -7.36 -22.46 1.32
C SER A 137 -6.35 -23.09 0.38
N GLN A 138 -5.91 -22.36 -0.65
CA GLN A 138 -4.88 -22.82 -1.58
C GLN A 138 -3.54 -23.05 -0.89
N LEU A 139 -3.09 -22.09 -0.06
CA LEU A 139 -1.83 -22.22 0.71
C LEU A 139 -1.84 -23.41 1.65
N GLN A 140 -2.99 -23.73 2.26
CA GLN A 140 -3.18 -24.90 3.11
C GLN A 140 -3.22 -26.20 2.28
N GLN A 141 -3.88 -26.19 1.15
CA GLN A 141 -4.03 -27.36 0.28
C GLN A 141 -2.68 -27.79 -0.33
N PHE A 142 -1.90 -26.84 -0.83
CA PHE A 142 -0.58 -27.14 -1.39
C PHE A 142 0.45 -27.46 -0.31
N ASN A 143 0.24 -26.94 0.92
CA ASN A 143 1.06 -27.19 2.11
C ASN A 143 2.58 -27.07 1.86
N GLU A 144 3.01 -25.97 1.26
CA GLU A 144 4.42 -25.65 1.00
C GLU A 144 5.00 -24.79 2.14
N PRO A 145 5.63 -25.39 3.17
CA PRO A 145 5.99 -24.69 4.40
C PRO A 145 6.99 -23.56 4.17
N GLU A 146 7.90 -23.68 3.22
CA GLU A 146 8.91 -22.67 2.91
C GLU A 146 8.26 -21.42 2.29
N ILE A 147 7.36 -21.61 1.33
CA ILE A 147 6.62 -20.53 0.68
C ILE A 147 5.70 -19.84 1.71
N ASN A 148 4.96 -20.62 2.49
CA ASN A 148 4.07 -20.09 3.52
C ASN A 148 4.86 -19.27 4.57
N GLN A 149 6.01 -19.76 5.00
CA GLN A 149 6.91 -19.03 5.91
C GLN A 149 7.37 -17.71 5.29
N GLN A 150 7.78 -17.71 4.03
CA GLN A 150 8.24 -16.52 3.33
C GLN A 150 7.13 -15.47 3.21
N ILE A 151 5.90 -15.89 2.88
CA ILE A 151 4.72 -15.02 2.83
C ILE A 151 4.50 -14.35 4.20
N VAL A 152 4.51 -15.14 5.28
CA VAL A 152 4.30 -14.61 6.65
C VAL A 152 5.38 -13.62 7.03
N LEU A 153 6.67 -13.97 6.86
CA LEU A 153 7.79 -13.10 7.21
C LEU A 153 7.74 -11.76 6.45
N THR A 154 7.36 -11.81 5.19
CA THR A 154 7.25 -10.62 4.35
C THR A 154 6.08 -9.73 4.78
N LEU A 155 4.89 -10.31 4.99
CA LEU A 155 3.69 -9.55 5.38
C LEU A 155 3.71 -9.03 6.82
N LEU A 156 4.47 -9.64 7.73
CA LEU A 156 4.62 -9.13 9.10
C LEU A 156 5.27 -7.73 9.15
N LYS A 157 6.07 -7.35 8.15
CA LYS A 157 6.68 -6.01 8.09
C LYS A 157 5.62 -4.91 7.94
N PRO A 158 4.77 -4.90 6.89
CA PRO A 158 3.73 -3.90 6.74
C PRO A 158 2.63 -4.00 7.80
N VAL A 159 2.33 -5.19 8.34
CA VAL A 159 1.37 -5.36 9.44
C VAL A 159 1.74 -4.55 10.69
N ARG A 160 3.04 -4.36 10.98
CA ARG A 160 3.51 -3.52 12.10
C ARG A 160 3.12 -2.05 11.99
N LEU A 161 2.78 -1.58 10.80
CA LEU A 161 2.38 -0.19 10.56
C LEU A 161 0.89 0.06 10.86
N LEU A 162 0.12 -1.01 11.08
CA LEU A 162 -1.31 -0.97 11.33
C LEU A 162 -1.61 -0.81 12.84
N LYS A 163 -2.85 -0.42 13.15
CA LYS A 163 -3.36 -0.47 14.52
C LYS A 163 -3.53 -1.91 14.98
N SER A 164 -3.47 -2.13 16.30
CA SER A 164 -3.50 -3.48 16.92
C SER A 164 -4.73 -4.29 16.52
N GLU A 165 -5.90 -3.66 16.39
CA GLU A 165 -7.14 -4.32 15.97
C GLU A 165 -7.01 -4.96 14.59
N LYS A 166 -6.54 -4.17 13.60
CA LYS A 166 -6.34 -4.63 12.21
C LYS A 166 -5.18 -5.60 12.09
N ALA A 167 -4.11 -5.35 12.81
CA ALA A 167 -2.97 -6.24 12.85
C ALA A 167 -3.36 -7.62 13.42
N LEU A 168 -4.23 -7.67 14.44
CA LEU A 168 -4.73 -8.91 15.01
C LEU A 168 -5.50 -9.75 13.98
N LEU A 169 -6.42 -9.13 13.24
CA LEU A 169 -7.18 -9.81 12.19
C LEU A 169 -6.27 -10.44 11.12
N LEU A 170 -5.27 -9.70 10.65
CA LEU A 170 -4.34 -10.20 9.64
C LEU A 170 -3.41 -11.28 10.17
N THR A 171 -2.95 -11.16 11.41
CA THR A 171 -2.08 -12.16 12.03
C THR A 171 -2.82 -13.45 12.37
N GLU A 172 -4.11 -13.40 12.67
CA GLU A 172 -4.96 -14.58 12.78
C GLU A 172 -5.02 -15.33 11.44
N ARG A 173 -5.22 -14.62 10.33
CA ARG A 173 -5.18 -15.22 8.98
C ARG A 173 -3.81 -15.80 8.64
N LEU A 174 -2.73 -15.09 8.96
CA LEU A 174 -1.36 -15.59 8.77
C LEU A 174 -1.07 -16.83 9.60
N SER A 175 -1.65 -16.97 10.79
CA SER A 175 -1.48 -18.14 11.62
C SER A 175 -2.09 -19.40 11.01
N LYS A 176 -3.17 -19.28 10.21
CA LYS A 176 -3.83 -20.41 9.54
C LYS A 176 -2.93 -21.10 8.50
N ILE A 177 -1.96 -20.38 7.92
CA ILE A 177 -1.06 -20.92 6.90
C ILE A 177 0.28 -21.43 7.45
N THR A 178 0.50 -21.32 8.76
CA THR A 178 1.77 -21.72 9.42
C THR A 178 1.61 -22.92 10.35
N THR A 179 0.64 -23.78 10.10
CA THR A 179 0.36 -24.97 10.90
C THR A 179 1.63 -25.82 11.12
N GLY A 180 1.99 -26.04 12.38
CA GLY A 180 3.14 -26.86 12.75
C GLY A 180 4.47 -26.13 12.91
N ASN A 181 4.59 -24.83 12.61
CA ASN A 181 5.83 -24.08 12.79
C ASN A 181 5.78 -23.17 14.04
N ASN A 182 6.13 -23.71 15.20
CA ASN A 182 6.12 -22.99 16.48
C ASN A 182 6.95 -21.69 16.45
N LYS A 183 8.06 -21.66 15.70
CA LYS A 183 8.92 -20.48 15.60
C LYS A 183 8.21 -19.31 14.93
N ILE A 184 7.44 -19.58 13.88
CA ILE A 184 6.68 -18.56 13.19
C ILE A 184 5.50 -18.07 14.04
N HIS A 185 4.82 -18.97 14.76
CA HIS A 185 3.76 -18.57 15.69
C HIS A 185 4.28 -17.66 16.81
N LEU A 186 5.46 -17.94 17.36
CA LEU A 186 6.10 -17.05 18.32
C LEU A 186 6.40 -15.67 17.72
N LEU A 187 6.90 -15.62 16.49
CA LEU A 187 7.18 -14.36 15.82
C LEU A 187 5.90 -13.52 15.56
N ILE A 188 4.81 -14.16 15.16
CA ILE A 188 3.51 -13.53 15.00
C ILE A 188 3.04 -12.95 16.35
N SER A 189 3.06 -13.75 17.41
CA SER A 189 2.64 -13.32 18.75
C SER A 189 3.48 -12.16 19.30
N ASP A 190 4.79 -12.21 19.10
CA ASP A 190 5.70 -11.12 19.49
C ASP A 190 5.44 -9.83 18.71
N THR A 191 5.10 -9.96 17.43
CA THR A 191 4.75 -8.80 16.60
C THR A 191 3.50 -8.11 17.15
N ILE A 192 2.45 -8.85 17.48
CA ILE A 192 1.22 -8.29 18.07
C ILE A 192 1.51 -7.65 19.43
N ARG A 193 2.27 -8.33 20.31
CA ARG A 193 2.64 -7.77 21.63
C ARG A 193 3.39 -6.44 21.49
N LYS A 194 4.29 -6.33 20.51
CA LYS A 194 5.01 -5.08 20.24
C LYS A 194 4.06 -3.97 19.81
N ILE A 195 3.18 -4.22 18.84
CA ILE A 195 2.19 -3.25 18.37
C ILE A 195 1.31 -2.76 19.53
N GLN A 196 0.75 -3.69 20.34
CA GLN A 196 -0.09 -3.35 21.49
C GLN A 196 0.67 -2.56 22.57
N ARG A 197 1.95 -2.86 22.78
CA ARG A 197 2.80 -2.12 23.72
C ARG A 197 3.04 -0.69 23.22
N GLU A 198 3.36 -0.53 21.95
CA GLU A 198 3.58 0.79 21.34
C GLU A 198 2.32 1.65 21.38
N GLU A 199 1.13 1.07 21.10
CA GLU A 199 -0.13 1.79 21.20
C GLU A 199 -0.45 2.21 22.65
N LYS A 200 -0.26 1.31 23.60
CA LYS A 200 -0.42 1.65 25.03
C LYS A 200 0.54 2.74 25.45
N TRP A 201 1.81 2.65 25.04
CA TRP A 201 2.81 3.67 25.33
C TRP A 201 2.41 5.03 24.79
N LYS A 202 2.06 5.13 23.52
CA LYS A 202 1.58 6.37 22.89
C LYS A 202 0.34 6.96 23.58
N LYS A 203 -0.56 6.09 24.07
CA LYS A 203 -1.75 6.53 24.82
C LYS A 203 -1.41 7.20 26.14
N TYR A 204 -0.36 6.77 26.84
CA TYR A 204 0.04 7.24 28.16
C TYR A 204 1.27 8.16 28.14
N GLU A 205 1.89 8.40 26.99
CA GLU A 205 3.08 9.24 26.85
C GLU A 205 2.89 10.64 27.44
N TRP A 206 1.74 11.26 27.20
CA TRP A 206 1.42 12.57 27.77
C TRP A 206 1.34 12.59 29.30
N VAL A 207 0.93 11.49 29.94
CA VAL A 207 0.87 11.36 31.40
C VAL A 207 2.30 11.36 31.97
N PHE A 208 3.22 10.65 31.31
CA PHE A 208 4.64 10.64 31.70
C PHE A 208 5.27 12.04 31.57
N VAL A 209 4.95 12.75 30.48
CA VAL A 209 5.41 14.13 30.30
C VAL A 209 4.89 15.02 31.45
N LEU A 210 3.61 14.93 31.80
CA LEU A 210 3.04 15.68 32.92
C LEU A 210 3.68 15.33 34.27
N LEU A 211 3.92 14.06 34.52
CA LEU A 211 4.59 13.64 35.78
C LEU A 211 6.02 14.19 35.88
N ILE A 212 6.78 14.11 34.78
CA ILE A 212 8.14 14.64 34.74
C ILE A 212 8.13 16.15 34.96
N THR A 213 7.25 16.89 34.30
CA THR A 213 7.14 18.35 34.50
C THR A 213 6.75 18.71 35.91
N LEU A 214 5.82 17.96 36.53
CA LEU A 214 5.45 18.15 37.93
C LEU A 214 6.62 17.94 38.89
N VAL A 215 7.40 16.86 38.68
CA VAL A 215 8.62 16.58 39.50
C VAL A 215 9.63 17.69 39.35
N ILE A 216 9.88 18.20 38.15
CA ILE A 216 10.81 19.30 37.91
C ILE A 216 10.33 20.55 38.65
N LEU A 217 9.05 20.91 38.59
CA LEU A 217 8.49 22.07 39.29
C LEU A 217 8.62 21.94 40.81
N LEU A 218 8.40 20.75 41.36
CA LEU A 218 8.61 20.49 42.80
C LEU A 218 10.07 20.66 43.21
N LEU A 219 10.99 20.16 42.41
CA LEU A 219 12.45 20.32 42.67
C LEU A 219 12.87 21.79 42.64
N ILE A 220 12.34 22.60 41.75
CA ILE A 220 12.61 24.04 41.67
C ILE A 220 12.01 24.78 42.88
N ARG A 221 10.86 24.31 43.41
CA ARG A 221 10.19 24.98 44.53
C ARG A 221 10.80 24.65 45.88
N PHE A 222 11.35 23.47 46.05
CA PHE A 222 11.88 22.97 47.35
C PHE A 222 13.40 22.78 47.38
N GLY A 223 14.12 23.00 46.29
CA GLY A 223 15.58 23.07 46.20
C GLY A 223 16.06 24.50 46.16
#